data_03b30a84df7582fe0cd2d570644c007f
#
_entry.id   03b30a84df7582fe0cd2d570644c007f
#
_cell.length_a   1.000
_cell.length_b   1.000
_cell.length_c   1.000
_cell.angle_alpha   90.00
_cell.angle_beta   90.00
_cell.angle_gamma   90.00
#
_symmetry.space_group_name_H-M   'P 1'
#
loop_
_entity.id
_entity.type
_entity.pdbx_description
1 polymer ?
#
loop_
_entity_poly.entity_id
_entity_poly.type
_entity_poly.pdbx_seq_one_letter_code
_entity_poly.pdbx_strand_id
1 'polypeptide(L)'
;AQGVRVVVIDAGHGGPKFPGAHYRGVYEKDLNLQIALKLGALIEKEIPQLKVVYTRKTDKQFSESLTQDLQARADIANKAGGDLFISIHTNAAASASARGVETLIMGESPLEKNANERALYYNNQEELLDMSNEKTAAIVRAYIQNLQFTYGEYSEAMARLVQKHYVKSGRHNRGVKRQPLKVLYATDMPGILTEIGFLSNSEEYAYMNSAKGQAQIARALCDAVKDYVAFVRGALLVDDDAIYEQADADVAEPASAAASDKADKGSVCLLYTSDAA
;
A
#
# COMPACT_ATOMS: atom_id res chain seq x y z
N ALA A 1 0.27 -28.76 -3.77
CA ALA A 1 0.24 -27.34 -3.43
C ALA A 1 -0.89 -26.68 -4.20
N GLN A 2 -1.80 -26.04 -3.49
CA GLN A 2 -2.90 -25.29 -4.12
C GLN A 2 -2.31 -23.97 -4.62
N GLY A 3 -2.27 -23.76 -5.93
CA GLY A 3 -1.75 -22.52 -6.51
C GLY A 3 -2.73 -21.35 -6.34
N VAL A 4 -2.28 -20.13 -6.59
CA VAL A 4 -3.12 -18.91 -6.59
C VAL A 4 -4.22 -19.02 -7.65
N ARG A 5 -5.46 -18.78 -7.27
CA ARG A 5 -6.66 -18.83 -8.14
C ARG A 5 -7.46 -17.53 -8.10
N VAL A 6 -7.51 -16.89 -6.93
CA VAL A 6 -8.28 -15.66 -6.71
C VAL A 6 -7.38 -14.58 -6.17
N VAL A 7 -7.26 -13.47 -6.92
CA VAL A 7 -6.58 -12.26 -6.49
C VAL A 7 -7.61 -11.20 -6.17
N VAL A 8 -7.57 -10.65 -4.96
CA VAL A 8 -8.43 -9.56 -4.53
C VAL A 8 -7.66 -8.26 -4.62
N ILE A 9 -8.19 -7.31 -5.38
CA ILE A 9 -7.63 -5.97 -5.53
C ILE A 9 -8.49 -4.99 -4.74
N ASP A 10 -7.89 -4.36 -3.76
CA ASP A 10 -8.50 -3.32 -2.95
C ASP A 10 -7.96 -1.96 -3.41
N ALA A 11 -8.85 -1.08 -3.83
CA ALA A 11 -8.53 0.32 -4.04
C ALA A 11 -8.77 1.06 -2.72
N GLY A 12 -7.71 1.42 -2.01
CA GLY A 12 -7.79 2.08 -0.72
C GLY A 12 -8.63 3.35 -0.77
N HIS A 13 -9.23 3.72 0.37
CA HIS A 13 -10.16 4.84 0.50
C HIS A 13 -11.41 4.71 -0.38
N GLY A 14 -12.22 5.78 -0.47
CA GLY A 14 -13.43 5.80 -1.32
C GLY A 14 -14.58 6.55 -0.68
N GLY A 15 -15.47 7.05 -1.52
CA GLY A 15 -16.61 7.86 -1.12
C GLY A 15 -16.22 9.24 -0.59
N PRO A 16 -17.19 10.03 -0.14
CA PRO A 16 -16.95 11.38 0.35
C PRO A 16 -16.30 11.41 1.74
N LYS A 17 -16.47 10.37 2.56
CA LYS A 17 -16.01 10.38 3.96
C LYS A 17 -14.54 9.95 4.09
N PHE A 18 -14.08 9.05 3.23
CA PHE A 18 -12.70 8.55 3.25
C PHE A 18 -11.97 8.84 1.94
N PRO A 19 -11.71 10.13 1.63
CA PRO A 19 -11.09 10.50 0.35
C PRO A 19 -9.60 10.16 0.29
N GLY A 20 -8.94 9.89 1.42
CA GLY A 20 -7.49 9.82 1.53
C GLY A 20 -6.81 11.17 1.37
N ALA A 21 -5.52 11.17 1.12
CA ALA A 21 -4.74 12.36 0.85
C ALA A 21 -5.22 13.06 -0.44
N HIS A 22 -4.98 14.38 -0.55
CA HIS A 22 -5.26 15.10 -1.79
C HIS A 22 -4.17 16.13 -2.11
N TYR A 23 -3.98 16.37 -3.40
CA TYR A 23 -3.05 17.38 -3.89
C TYR A 23 -3.54 17.92 -5.23
N ARG A 24 -3.58 19.25 -5.38
CA ARG A 24 -4.00 19.95 -6.61
C ARG A 24 -5.33 19.44 -7.21
N GLY A 25 -6.30 19.12 -6.35
CA GLY A 25 -7.62 18.66 -6.78
C GLY A 25 -7.71 17.17 -7.14
N VAL A 26 -6.62 16.42 -7.02
CA VAL A 26 -6.61 14.96 -7.18
C VAL A 26 -6.61 14.31 -5.81
N TYR A 27 -7.48 13.35 -5.60
CA TYR A 27 -7.60 12.57 -4.38
C TYR A 27 -6.93 11.20 -4.53
N GLU A 28 -6.36 10.73 -3.45
CA GLU A 28 -5.76 9.40 -3.34
C GLU A 28 -6.74 8.31 -3.78
N LYS A 29 -7.99 8.34 -3.29
CA LYS A 29 -9.04 7.38 -3.65
C LYS A 29 -9.24 7.20 -5.16
N ASP A 30 -9.06 8.28 -5.93
CA ASP A 30 -9.28 8.27 -7.38
C ASP A 30 -8.09 7.63 -8.11
N LEU A 31 -6.86 7.95 -7.70
CA LEU A 31 -5.65 7.30 -8.23
C LEU A 31 -5.62 5.81 -7.90
N ASN A 32 -5.92 5.45 -6.65
CA ASN A 32 -5.99 4.06 -6.20
C ASN A 32 -6.97 3.27 -7.06
N LEU A 33 -8.16 3.82 -7.31
CA LEU A 33 -9.19 3.18 -8.13
C LEU A 33 -8.76 3.00 -9.60
N GLN A 34 -8.19 4.05 -10.19
CA GLN A 34 -7.74 4.01 -11.59
C GLN A 34 -6.65 2.95 -11.80
N ILE A 35 -5.71 2.83 -10.86
CA ILE A 35 -4.64 1.83 -10.93
C ILE A 35 -5.16 0.43 -10.65
N ALA A 36 -6.04 0.26 -9.66
CA ALA A 36 -6.68 -1.01 -9.35
C ALA A 36 -7.42 -1.59 -10.57
N LEU A 37 -8.19 -0.76 -11.28
CA LEU A 37 -8.92 -1.19 -12.47
C LEU A 37 -7.96 -1.56 -13.62
N LYS A 38 -6.87 -0.81 -13.82
CA LYS A 38 -5.85 -1.13 -14.81
C LYS A 38 -5.11 -2.43 -14.48
N LEU A 39 -4.76 -2.63 -13.20
CA LEU A 39 -4.12 -3.87 -12.75
C LEU A 39 -5.00 -5.08 -13.01
N GLY A 40 -6.26 -5.01 -12.60
CA GLY A 40 -7.18 -6.13 -12.78
C GLY A 40 -7.40 -6.47 -14.25
N ALA A 41 -7.55 -5.47 -15.13
CA ALA A 41 -7.67 -5.69 -16.56
C ALA A 41 -6.41 -6.36 -17.15
N LEU A 42 -5.21 -6.02 -16.66
CA LEU A 42 -3.98 -6.68 -17.09
C LEU A 42 -3.92 -8.13 -16.61
N ILE A 43 -4.30 -8.40 -15.34
CA ILE A 43 -4.32 -9.76 -14.81
C ILE A 43 -5.32 -10.61 -15.58
N GLU A 44 -6.55 -10.15 -15.79
CA GLU A 44 -7.58 -10.87 -16.56
C GLU A 44 -7.11 -11.21 -17.98
N LYS A 45 -6.38 -10.30 -18.60
CA LYS A 45 -5.84 -10.49 -19.96
C LYS A 45 -4.66 -11.46 -20.03
N GLU A 46 -3.72 -11.36 -19.07
CA GLU A 46 -2.40 -12.00 -19.19
C GLU A 46 -2.23 -13.23 -18.31
N ILE A 47 -3.10 -13.38 -17.31
CA ILE A 47 -3.13 -14.51 -16.39
C ILE A 47 -4.59 -15.04 -16.30
N PRO A 48 -5.17 -15.50 -17.41
CA PRO A 48 -6.60 -15.81 -17.48
C PRO A 48 -7.08 -16.93 -16.54
N GLN A 49 -6.16 -17.68 -15.96
CA GLN A 49 -6.46 -18.67 -14.92
C GLN A 49 -6.74 -18.03 -13.55
N LEU A 50 -6.42 -16.76 -13.34
CA LEU A 50 -6.73 -16.05 -12.11
C LEU A 50 -8.09 -15.36 -12.21
N LYS A 51 -8.90 -15.55 -11.18
CA LYS A 51 -10.10 -14.75 -10.97
C LYS A 51 -9.73 -13.46 -10.25
N VAL A 52 -10.09 -12.31 -10.82
CA VAL A 52 -9.94 -11.00 -10.17
C VAL A 52 -11.22 -10.63 -9.45
N VAL A 53 -11.10 -10.25 -8.18
CA VAL A 53 -12.16 -9.69 -7.36
C VAL A 53 -11.75 -8.31 -6.89
N TYR A 54 -12.64 -7.33 -6.99
CA TYR A 54 -12.39 -5.98 -6.51
C TYR A 54 -13.22 -5.72 -5.26
N THR A 55 -12.66 -5.02 -4.29
CA THR A 55 -13.46 -4.53 -3.16
C THR A 55 -14.42 -3.44 -3.65
N ARG A 56 -13.94 -2.52 -4.50
CA ARG A 56 -14.76 -1.51 -5.19
C ARG A 56 -14.32 -1.29 -6.63
N LYS A 57 -15.27 -0.95 -7.50
CA LYS A 57 -15.04 -0.56 -8.90
C LYS A 57 -15.49 0.89 -9.21
N THR A 58 -16.02 1.56 -8.21
CA THR A 58 -16.52 2.94 -8.29
C THR A 58 -16.05 3.72 -7.07
N ASP A 59 -16.24 5.04 -7.08
CA ASP A 59 -16.01 5.88 -5.91
C ASP A 59 -17.13 5.67 -4.88
N LYS A 60 -16.90 4.77 -3.93
CA LYS A 60 -17.83 4.47 -2.84
C LYS A 60 -17.09 4.11 -1.55
N GLN A 61 -17.75 4.31 -0.44
CA GLN A 61 -17.44 3.77 0.87
C GLN A 61 -18.47 2.67 1.22
N PHE A 62 -18.16 1.82 2.17
CA PHE A 62 -19.03 0.73 2.62
C PHE A 62 -19.77 1.06 3.91
N SER A 63 -19.24 2.00 4.71
CA SER A 63 -19.80 2.42 5.99
C SER A 63 -19.45 3.89 6.27
N GLU A 64 -20.14 4.49 7.24
CA GLU A 64 -19.78 5.79 7.83
C GLU A 64 -18.65 5.65 8.87
N SER A 65 -18.42 4.44 9.38
CA SER A 65 -17.33 4.10 10.29
C SER A 65 -16.16 3.51 9.51
N LEU A 66 -14.96 4.08 9.66
CA LEU A 66 -13.75 3.58 9.01
C LEU A 66 -13.46 2.12 9.37
N THR A 67 -13.59 1.76 10.64
CA THR A 67 -13.40 0.37 11.08
C THR A 67 -14.35 -0.60 10.39
N GLN A 68 -15.60 -0.22 10.20
CA GLN A 68 -16.58 -1.04 9.48
C GLN A 68 -16.34 -1.03 7.96
N ASP A 69 -15.86 0.08 7.40
CA ASP A 69 -15.49 0.18 6.00
C ASP A 69 -14.32 -0.77 5.68
N LEU A 70 -13.28 -0.77 6.50
CA LEU A 70 -12.13 -1.67 6.37
C LEU A 70 -12.53 -3.15 6.57
N GLN A 71 -13.43 -3.44 7.53
CA GLN A 71 -13.96 -4.78 7.74
C GLN A 71 -14.76 -5.27 6.52
N ALA A 72 -15.57 -4.41 5.92
CA ALA A 72 -16.35 -4.78 4.73
C ALA A 72 -15.46 -5.16 3.54
N ARG A 73 -14.29 -4.49 3.38
CA ARG A 73 -13.29 -4.84 2.36
C ARG A 73 -12.71 -6.23 2.60
N ALA A 74 -12.31 -6.51 3.84
CA ALA A 74 -11.82 -7.83 4.24
C ALA A 74 -12.91 -8.92 4.06
N ASP A 75 -14.15 -8.62 4.41
CA ASP A 75 -15.28 -9.57 4.22
C ASP A 75 -15.50 -9.91 2.75
N ILE A 76 -15.37 -8.94 1.85
CA ILE A 76 -15.43 -9.20 0.40
C ILE A 76 -14.32 -10.16 -0.02
N ALA A 77 -13.09 -9.92 0.46
CA ALA A 77 -11.93 -10.74 0.15
C ALA A 77 -12.10 -12.18 0.68
N ASN A 78 -12.50 -12.31 1.95
CA ASN A 78 -12.70 -13.60 2.62
C ASN A 78 -13.83 -14.41 1.97
N LYS A 79 -15.00 -13.76 1.67
CA LYS A 79 -16.11 -14.39 0.96
C LYS A 79 -15.76 -14.86 -0.44
N ALA A 80 -14.85 -14.15 -1.11
CA ALA A 80 -14.37 -14.54 -2.43
C ALA A 80 -13.45 -15.77 -2.40
N GLY A 81 -13.00 -16.19 -1.21
CA GLY A 81 -11.96 -17.21 -1.07
C GLY A 81 -10.65 -16.75 -1.70
N GLY A 82 -10.23 -15.50 -1.41
CA GLY A 82 -9.02 -14.91 -1.95
C GLY A 82 -7.77 -15.70 -1.57
N ASP A 83 -6.85 -15.86 -2.52
CA ASP A 83 -5.54 -16.47 -2.31
C ASP A 83 -4.43 -15.42 -2.18
N LEU A 84 -4.72 -14.17 -2.56
CA LEU A 84 -3.84 -13.00 -2.43
C LEU A 84 -4.69 -11.72 -2.35
N PHE A 85 -4.37 -10.85 -1.40
CA PHE A 85 -4.98 -9.54 -1.23
C PHE A 85 -3.94 -8.43 -1.53
N ILE A 86 -4.31 -7.51 -2.41
CA ILE A 86 -3.45 -6.36 -2.79
C ILE A 86 -4.25 -5.08 -2.57
N SER A 87 -3.90 -4.33 -1.52
CA SER A 87 -4.43 -2.99 -1.29
C SER A 87 -3.52 -1.94 -1.93
N ILE A 88 -4.10 -1.02 -2.69
CA ILE A 88 -3.38 0.02 -3.43
C ILE A 88 -3.68 1.36 -2.79
N HIS A 89 -2.63 2.05 -2.38
CA HIS A 89 -2.65 3.35 -1.72
C HIS A 89 -1.66 4.33 -2.36
N THR A 90 -1.82 5.61 -2.05
CA THR A 90 -0.96 6.70 -2.51
C THR A 90 -0.56 7.54 -1.31
N ASN A 91 0.70 7.51 -0.98
CA ASN A 91 1.27 8.18 0.18
C ASN A 91 1.24 9.71 0.07
N ALA A 92 1.36 10.38 1.19
CA ALA A 92 1.57 11.82 1.27
C ALA A 92 2.46 12.16 2.48
N ALA A 93 3.21 13.24 2.38
CA ALA A 93 4.06 13.72 3.47
C ALA A 93 4.05 15.25 3.53
N ALA A 94 4.37 15.81 4.70
CA ALA A 94 4.54 17.25 4.86
C ALA A 94 5.72 17.79 4.02
N SER A 95 6.76 16.97 3.80
CA SER A 95 7.88 17.31 2.94
C SER A 95 7.54 17.04 1.47
N ALA A 96 7.61 18.07 0.63
CA ALA A 96 7.45 17.94 -0.82
C ALA A 96 8.61 17.16 -1.49
N SER A 97 9.72 16.91 -0.80
CA SER A 97 10.82 16.11 -1.30
C SER A 97 10.64 14.61 -1.06
N ALA A 98 9.69 14.19 -0.20
CA ALA A 98 9.38 12.79 0.01
C ALA A 98 8.94 12.15 -1.30
N ARG A 99 9.56 10.99 -1.64
CA ARG A 99 9.29 10.28 -2.89
C ARG A 99 9.58 8.79 -2.74
N GLY A 100 9.11 8.03 -3.71
CA GLY A 100 9.37 6.60 -3.81
C GLY A 100 8.17 5.73 -3.47
N VAL A 101 8.37 4.46 -3.61
CA VAL A 101 7.38 3.40 -3.42
C VAL A 101 7.77 2.50 -2.27
N GLU A 102 6.79 2.04 -1.52
CA GLU A 102 6.98 1.06 -0.45
C GLU A 102 5.84 0.07 -0.41
N THR A 103 6.08 -1.06 0.19
CA THR A 103 5.04 -2.07 0.36
C THR A 103 4.99 -2.52 1.82
N LEU A 104 3.78 -2.52 2.37
CA LEU A 104 3.51 -2.81 3.76
C LEU A 104 2.93 -4.22 3.88
N ILE A 105 3.39 -4.95 4.90
CA ILE A 105 2.84 -6.25 5.28
C ILE A 105 2.43 -6.22 6.76
N MET A 106 1.61 -7.20 7.13
CA MET A 106 1.16 -7.33 8.53
C MET A 106 2.35 -7.54 9.47
N GLY A 107 2.39 -6.75 10.52
CA GLY A 107 3.37 -6.88 11.59
C GLY A 107 3.53 -5.60 12.40
N GLU A 108 4.35 -5.66 13.42
CA GLU A 108 4.81 -4.49 14.15
C GLU A 108 6.29 -4.26 13.84
N SER A 109 6.65 -3.04 13.51
CA SER A 109 8.04 -2.59 13.51
C SER A 109 8.21 -1.57 14.61
N PRO A 110 9.33 -1.55 15.34
CA PRO A 110 9.65 -0.41 16.19
C PRO A 110 9.58 0.85 15.31
N LEU A 111 8.92 1.91 15.81
CA LEU A 111 8.96 3.22 15.15
C LEU A 111 10.41 3.64 15.04
N GLU A 112 10.99 3.56 13.87
CA GLU A 112 12.34 3.99 13.65
C GLU A 112 12.45 5.51 13.89
N LYS A 113 13.62 5.94 14.34
CA LYS A 113 13.89 7.33 14.75
C LYS A 113 13.84 8.34 13.61
N ASN A 114 13.69 7.87 12.38
CA ASN A 114 13.72 8.65 11.16
C ASN A 114 12.39 9.42 10.96
N ALA A 115 12.47 10.72 10.70
CA ALA A 115 11.31 11.58 10.48
C ALA A 115 10.43 11.15 9.31
N ASN A 116 11.03 10.54 8.26
CA ASN A 116 10.29 10.06 7.09
C ASN A 116 9.46 8.81 7.40
N GLU A 117 9.95 7.90 8.23
CA GLU A 117 9.20 6.72 8.66
C GLU A 117 8.07 7.07 9.60
N ARG A 118 8.29 8.07 10.47
CA ARG A 118 7.21 8.63 11.28
C ARG A 118 6.10 9.26 10.42
N ALA A 119 6.46 9.96 9.34
CA ALA A 119 5.47 10.54 8.44
C ALA A 119 4.58 9.46 7.79
N LEU A 120 5.16 8.33 7.39
CA LEU A 120 4.43 7.18 6.84
C LEU A 120 3.50 6.54 7.87
N TYR A 121 3.97 6.39 9.10
CA TYR A 121 3.15 5.90 10.19
C TYR A 121 1.93 6.81 10.43
N TYR A 122 2.12 8.13 10.40
CA TYR A 122 1.04 9.08 10.58
C TYR A 122 0.07 9.13 9.40
N ASN A 123 0.53 8.91 8.17
CA ASN A 123 -0.34 8.91 6.99
C ASN A 123 -1.35 7.75 7.03
N ASN A 124 -0.94 6.58 7.55
CA ASN A 124 -1.79 5.40 7.70
C ASN A 124 -2.37 5.23 9.12
N GLN A 125 -2.23 6.23 9.99
CA GLN A 125 -2.58 6.11 11.40
C GLN A 125 -4.04 5.71 11.62
N GLU A 126 -4.96 6.24 10.82
CA GLU A 126 -6.39 5.92 10.91
C GLU A 126 -6.71 4.46 10.52
N GLU A 127 -5.86 3.83 9.72
CA GLU A 127 -5.99 2.43 9.29
C GLU A 127 -5.28 1.44 10.24
N LEU A 128 -4.55 1.93 11.24
CA LEU A 128 -3.86 1.09 12.20
C LEU A 128 -4.83 0.48 13.23
N LEU A 129 -4.46 -0.68 13.73
CA LEU A 129 -5.12 -1.28 14.88
C LEU A 129 -4.88 -0.44 16.15
N ASP A 130 -5.91 -0.26 16.96
CA ASP A 130 -5.77 0.39 18.24
C ASP A 130 -5.04 -0.52 19.24
N MET A 131 -3.83 -0.15 19.61
CA MET A 131 -2.96 -0.86 20.55
C MET A 131 -2.83 -0.14 21.89
N SER A 132 -3.68 0.84 22.17
CA SER A 132 -3.61 1.69 23.39
C SER A 132 -3.95 0.93 24.67
N ASN A 133 -4.82 -0.08 24.59
CA ASN A 133 -5.18 -0.92 25.72
C ASN A 133 -4.28 -2.18 25.77
N GLU A 134 -3.48 -2.33 26.83
CA GLU A 134 -2.51 -3.43 26.94
C GLU A 134 -3.11 -4.84 26.82
N LYS A 135 -4.30 -5.08 27.40
CA LYS A 135 -4.95 -6.40 27.31
C LYS A 135 -5.40 -6.70 25.89
N THR A 136 -6.03 -5.72 25.24
CA THR A 136 -6.43 -5.84 23.83
C THR A 136 -5.20 -5.96 22.94
N ALA A 137 -4.17 -5.16 23.16
CA ALA A 137 -2.93 -5.22 22.42
C ALA A 137 -2.24 -6.58 22.50
N ALA A 138 -2.23 -7.23 23.68
CA ALA A 138 -1.68 -8.58 23.83
C ALA A 138 -2.43 -9.61 22.96
N ILE A 139 -3.75 -9.55 22.92
CA ILE A 139 -4.58 -10.44 22.08
C ILE A 139 -4.31 -10.15 20.59
N VAL A 140 -4.28 -8.88 20.20
CA VAL A 140 -4.00 -8.46 18.82
C VAL A 140 -2.62 -8.92 18.39
N ARG A 141 -1.59 -8.77 19.23
CA ARG A 141 -0.22 -9.26 18.92
C ARG A 141 -0.16 -10.78 18.74
N ALA A 142 -0.84 -11.53 19.60
CA ALA A 142 -0.92 -12.98 19.44
C ALA A 142 -1.55 -13.39 18.11
N TYR A 143 -2.59 -12.68 17.67
CA TYR A 143 -3.21 -12.93 16.39
C TYR A 143 -2.33 -12.49 15.21
N ILE A 144 -1.66 -11.34 15.30
CA ILE A 144 -0.67 -10.90 14.30
C ILE A 144 0.43 -11.96 14.13
N GLN A 145 0.95 -12.52 15.23
CA GLN A 145 1.95 -13.59 15.17
C GLN A 145 1.41 -14.83 14.47
N ASN A 146 0.15 -15.18 14.71
CA ASN A 146 -0.49 -16.28 14.00
C ASN A 146 -0.63 -16.02 12.49
N LEU A 147 -1.04 -14.80 12.09
CA LEU A 147 -1.11 -14.40 10.68
C LEU A 147 0.28 -14.41 10.02
N GLN A 148 1.31 -13.93 10.72
CA GLN A 148 2.69 -13.97 10.25
C GLN A 148 3.21 -15.40 10.09
N PHE A 149 2.88 -16.27 11.01
CA PHE A 149 3.23 -17.70 10.91
C PHE A 149 2.53 -18.37 9.72
N THR A 150 1.25 -18.04 9.48
CA THR A 150 0.44 -18.69 8.45
C THR A 150 0.70 -18.14 7.06
N TYR A 151 0.82 -16.80 6.93
CA TYR A 151 0.84 -16.09 5.64
C TYR A 151 2.09 -15.24 5.43
N GLY A 152 2.95 -15.08 6.46
CA GLY A 152 4.05 -14.12 6.45
C GLY A 152 5.03 -14.32 5.31
N GLU A 153 5.46 -15.57 5.05
CA GLU A 153 6.38 -15.90 3.95
C GLU A 153 5.80 -15.48 2.59
N TYR A 154 4.53 -15.77 2.35
CA TYR A 154 3.85 -15.42 1.10
C TYR A 154 3.61 -13.92 0.96
N SER A 155 3.24 -13.23 2.04
CA SER A 155 3.09 -11.77 2.04
C SER A 155 4.42 -11.06 1.80
N GLU A 156 5.49 -11.51 2.46
CA GLU A 156 6.85 -11.01 2.28
C GLU A 156 7.34 -11.21 0.84
N ALA A 157 7.15 -12.42 0.28
CA ALA A 157 7.52 -12.72 -1.11
C ALA A 157 6.79 -11.79 -2.09
N MET A 158 5.47 -11.61 -1.93
CA MET A 158 4.72 -10.70 -2.79
C MET A 158 5.19 -9.24 -2.65
N ALA A 159 5.44 -8.77 -1.42
CA ALA A 159 5.91 -7.41 -1.18
C ALA A 159 7.28 -7.16 -1.84
N ARG A 160 8.21 -8.11 -1.73
CA ARG A 160 9.53 -8.04 -2.37
C ARG A 160 9.44 -8.04 -3.89
N LEU A 161 8.58 -8.86 -4.46
CA LEU A 161 8.34 -8.89 -5.91
C LEU A 161 7.76 -7.58 -6.41
N VAL A 162 6.83 -6.97 -5.67
CA VAL A 162 6.30 -5.64 -5.99
C VAL A 162 7.40 -4.60 -6.00
N GLN A 163 8.23 -4.53 -4.94
CA GLN A 163 9.35 -3.59 -4.87
C GLN A 163 10.35 -3.81 -6.00
N LYS A 164 10.70 -5.08 -6.31
CA LYS A 164 11.59 -5.43 -7.43
C LYS A 164 11.07 -4.87 -8.77
N HIS A 165 9.79 -5.04 -9.07
CA HIS A 165 9.21 -4.55 -10.31
C HIS A 165 9.05 -3.02 -10.35
N TYR A 166 8.80 -2.39 -9.22
CA TYR A 166 8.85 -0.92 -9.13
C TYR A 166 10.25 -0.37 -9.41
N VAL A 167 11.30 -0.94 -8.79
CA VAL A 167 12.69 -0.56 -9.04
C VAL A 167 13.06 -0.75 -10.51
N LYS A 168 12.69 -1.89 -11.09
CA LYS A 168 12.89 -2.16 -12.51
C LYS A 168 12.21 -1.14 -13.43
N SER A 169 11.10 -0.54 -12.99
CA SER A 169 10.42 0.54 -13.70
C SER A 169 11.00 1.94 -13.43
N GLY A 170 12.10 2.04 -12.69
CA GLY A 170 12.79 3.30 -12.38
C GLY A 170 12.25 4.05 -11.16
N ARG A 171 11.43 3.40 -10.31
CA ARG A 171 10.91 4.03 -9.09
C ARG A 171 11.91 3.96 -7.95
N HIS A 172 11.96 5.01 -7.14
CA HIS A 172 12.79 5.04 -5.93
C HIS A 172 12.26 4.04 -4.90
N ASN A 173 13.16 3.16 -4.42
CA ASN A 173 12.82 2.09 -3.50
C ASN A 173 12.85 2.57 -2.04
N ARG A 174 11.76 2.36 -1.33
CA ARG A 174 11.67 2.60 0.11
C ARG A 174 11.55 1.29 0.92
N GLY A 175 11.57 0.16 0.22
CA GLY A 175 11.57 -1.18 0.80
C GLY A 175 10.23 -1.70 1.24
N VAL A 176 10.30 -2.82 1.96
CA VAL A 176 9.17 -3.48 2.60
C VAL A 176 9.12 -3.07 4.06
N LYS A 177 7.93 -2.70 4.55
CA LYS A 177 7.69 -2.25 5.93
C LYS A 177 6.65 -3.14 6.60
N ARG A 178 6.63 -3.11 7.94
CA ARG A 178 5.63 -3.83 8.74
C ARG A 178 4.79 -2.85 9.53
N GLN A 179 3.47 -2.95 9.38
CA GLN A 179 2.51 -2.16 10.14
C GLN A 179 1.28 -3.00 10.52
N PRO A 180 0.66 -2.76 11.69
CA PRO A 180 -0.53 -3.47 12.14
C PRO A 180 -1.79 -2.86 11.49
N LEU A 181 -1.93 -3.00 10.16
CA LEU A 181 -3.03 -2.44 9.38
C LEU A 181 -4.31 -3.25 9.53
N LYS A 182 -5.44 -2.59 9.82
CA LYS A 182 -6.75 -3.22 10.03
C LYS A 182 -7.20 -4.07 8.85
N VAL A 183 -7.02 -3.57 7.64
CA VAL A 183 -7.46 -4.29 6.43
C VAL A 183 -6.68 -5.59 6.23
N LEU A 184 -5.38 -5.60 6.51
CA LEU A 184 -4.56 -6.81 6.44
C LEU A 184 -4.80 -7.77 7.61
N TYR A 185 -5.11 -7.21 8.80
CA TYR A 185 -5.45 -8.00 9.98
C TYR A 185 -6.74 -8.79 9.81
N ALA A 186 -7.72 -8.22 9.10
CA ALA A 186 -9.04 -8.79 8.92
C ALA A 186 -9.15 -9.75 7.73
N THR A 187 -8.14 -9.81 6.86
CA THR A 187 -8.10 -10.75 5.73
C THR A 187 -7.48 -12.08 6.11
N ASP A 188 -8.08 -13.18 5.65
CA ASP A 188 -7.64 -14.56 5.92
C ASP A 188 -6.87 -15.14 4.73
N MET A 189 -5.85 -14.41 4.29
CA MET A 189 -4.99 -14.76 3.17
C MET A 189 -3.69 -13.94 3.19
N PRO A 190 -2.65 -14.32 2.41
CA PRO A 190 -1.51 -13.47 2.17
C PRO A 190 -1.94 -12.11 1.64
N GLY A 191 -1.42 -11.02 2.21
CA GLY A 191 -1.85 -9.67 1.86
C GLY A 191 -0.74 -8.64 1.95
N ILE A 192 -0.82 -7.66 1.08
CA ILE A 192 0.05 -6.49 1.05
C ILE A 192 -0.77 -5.21 0.91
N LEU A 193 -0.23 -4.10 1.41
CA LEU A 193 -0.64 -2.74 1.05
C LEU A 193 0.55 -2.07 0.36
N THR A 194 0.36 -1.58 -0.87
CA THR A 194 1.43 -0.94 -1.62
C THR A 194 1.15 0.55 -1.79
N GLU A 195 2.13 1.37 -1.43
CA GLU A 195 2.16 2.81 -1.61
C GLU A 195 2.86 3.13 -2.94
N ILE A 196 2.09 3.59 -3.91
CA ILE A 196 2.55 3.75 -5.30
C ILE A 196 3.37 5.01 -5.55
N GLY A 197 3.59 5.84 -4.53
CA GLY A 197 4.32 7.10 -4.57
C GLY A 197 3.73 8.14 -3.64
N PHE A 198 4.32 9.33 -3.63
CA PHE A 198 3.90 10.45 -2.78
C PHE A 198 3.11 11.48 -3.57
N LEU A 199 1.83 11.64 -3.24
CA LEU A 199 0.95 12.63 -3.86
C LEU A 199 1.43 14.07 -3.61
N SER A 200 2.08 14.31 -2.46
CA SER A 200 2.65 15.61 -2.08
C SER A 200 3.91 16.02 -2.87
N ASN A 201 4.52 15.09 -3.61
CA ASN A 201 5.67 15.37 -4.47
C ASN A 201 5.20 15.70 -5.90
N SER A 202 5.60 16.84 -6.44
CA SER A 202 5.10 17.33 -7.73
C SER A 202 5.46 16.43 -8.93
N GLU A 203 6.65 15.80 -8.91
CA GLU A 203 7.09 14.90 -9.97
C GLU A 203 6.33 13.56 -9.91
N GLU A 204 6.20 13.00 -8.71
CA GLU A 204 5.44 11.77 -8.50
C GLU A 204 3.94 11.97 -8.77
N TYR A 205 3.38 13.11 -8.33
CA TYR A 205 2.02 13.50 -8.69
C TYR A 205 1.81 13.51 -10.21
N ALA A 206 2.69 14.21 -10.95
CA ALA A 206 2.60 14.29 -12.40
C ALA A 206 2.70 12.90 -13.05
N TYR A 207 3.57 12.05 -12.54
CA TYR A 207 3.74 10.68 -13.01
C TYR A 207 2.48 9.82 -12.72
N MET A 208 2.02 9.77 -11.46
CA MET A 208 0.87 8.97 -11.05
C MET A 208 -0.45 9.44 -11.68
N ASN A 209 -0.57 10.75 -11.96
CA ASN A 209 -1.76 11.33 -12.60
C ASN A 209 -1.72 11.22 -14.14
N SER A 210 -0.64 10.70 -14.73
CA SER A 210 -0.53 10.49 -16.17
C SER A 210 -1.00 9.09 -16.59
N ALA A 211 -1.59 8.99 -17.78
CA ALA A 211 -1.98 7.69 -18.34
C ALA A 211 -0.79 6.73 -18.46
N LYS A 212 0.39 7.24 -18.84
CA LYS A 212 1.64 6.48 -18.96
C LYS A 212 2.10 5.97 -17.60
N GLY A 213 2.18 6.83 -16.59
CA GLY A 213 2.62 6.46 -15.25
C GLY A 213 1.71 5.41 -14.62
N GLN A 214 0.39 5.60 -14.71
CA GLN A 214 -0.58 4.62 -14.22
C GLN A 214 -0.45 3.26 -14.92
N ALA A 215 -0.24 3.26 -16.24
CA ALA A 215 -0.03 2.02 -16.99
C ALA A 215 1.27 1.32 -16.56
N GLN A 216 2.34 2.06 -16.29
CA GLN A 216 3.61 1.51 -15.83
C GLN A 216 3.49 0.94 -14.40
N ILE A 217 2.79 1.62 -13.49
CA ILE A 217 2.52 1.12 -12.14
C ILE A 217 1.70 -0.18 -12.20
N ALA A 218 0.60 -0.17 -12.95
CA ALA A 218 -0.23 -1.37 -13.12
C ALA A 218 0.55 -2.53 -13.76
N ARG A 219 1.46 -2.24 -14.70
CA ARG A 219 2.35 -3.23 -15.31
C ARG A 219 3.30 -3.84 -14.28
N ALA A 220 3.96 -3.02 -13.48
CA ALA A 220 4.86 -3.49 -12.43
C ALA A 220 4.16 -4.43 -11.44
N LEU A 221 2.95 -4.05 -11.01
CA LEU A 221 2.12 -4.88 -10.12
C LEU A 221 1.69 -6.19 -10.81
N CYS A 222 1.28 -6.15 -12.07
CA CYS A 222 0.89 -7.36 -12.81
C CYS A 222 2.06 -8.32 -12.98
N ASP A 223 3.25 -7.82 -13.29
CA ASP A 223 4.46 -8.63 -13.43
C ASP A 223 4.87 -9.23 -12.07
N ALA A 224 4.70 -8.49 -10.97
CA ALA A 224 4.88 -9.03 -9.62
C ALA A 224 3.89 -10.17 -9.30
N VAL A 225 2.63 -10.06 -9.72
CA VAL A 225 1.63 -11.14 -9.56
C VAL A 225 2.02 -12.38 -10.36
N LYS A 226 2.56 -12.23 -11.58
CA LYS A 226 3.08 -13.37 -12.37
C LYS A 226 4.20 -14.10 -11.65
N ASP A 227 5.19 -13.33 -11.17
CA ASP A 227 6.32 -13.89 -10.43
C ASP A 227 5.85 -14.54 -9.12
N TYR A 228 4.88 -13.95 -8.43
CA TYR A 228 4.28 -14.53 -7.23
C TYR A 228 3.56 -15.86 -7.51
N VAL A 229 2.82 -15.97 -8.59
CA VAL A 229 2.20 -17.25 -9.00
C VAL A 229 3.25 -18.31 -9.27
N ALA A 230 4.40 -17.95 -9.88
CA ALA A 230 5.51 -18.84 -10.09
C ALA A 230 6.19 -19.24 -8.76
N PHE A 231 6.36 -18.29 -7.83
CA PHE A 231 6.89 -18.53 -6.49
C PHE A 231 6.02 -19.54 -5.71
N VAL A 232 4.71 -19.34 -5.65
CA VAL A 232 3.77 -20.23 -4.95
C VAL A 232 3.79 -21.65 -5.53
N ARG A 233 4.10 -21.80 -6.82
CA ARG A 233 4.27 -23.09 -7.48
C ARG A 233 5.65 -23.71 -7.28
N GLY A 234 6.57 -23.03 -6.60
CA GLY A 234 7.95 -23.46 -6.42
C GLY A 234 8.82 -23.34 -7.68
N ALA A 235 8.38 -22.56 -8.67
CA ALA A 235 9.12 -22.32 -9.92
C ALA A 235 10.01 -21.07 -9.87
N LEU A 236 9.91 -20.26 -8.82
CA LEU A 236 10.69 -19.04 -8.60
C LEU A 236 11.13 -18.97 -7.13
N LEU A 237 12.38 -18.62 -6.89
CA LEU A 237 12.87 -18.23 -5.58
C LEU A 237 12.91 -16.71 -5.49
N VAL A 238 12.59 -16.16 -4.33
CA VAL A 238 12.67 -14.72 -4.06
C VAL A 238 13.90 -14.48 -3.19
N ASP A 239 14.93 -13.87 -3.79
CA ASP A 239 16.19 -13.56 -3.10
C ASP A 239 16.02 -12.46 -2.06
N ASP A 240 16.61 -12.68 -0.89
CA ASP A 240 16.52 -11.79 0.26
C ASP A 240 17.39 -10.53 0.12
N ASP A 241 18.51 -10.59 -0.62
CA ASP A 241 19.60 -9.62 -0.47
C ASP A 241 19.53 -8.40 -1.40
N ALA A 242 18.87 -8.48 -2.55
CA ALA A 242 18.96 -7.46 -3.59
C ALA A 242 18.13 -6.17 -3.34
N ILE A 243 17.21 -6.17 -2.38
CA ILE A 243 16.25 -5.07 -2.19
C ILE A 243 16.65 -4.15 -1.02
N TYR A 244 17.47 -4.62 -0.09
CA TYR A 244 17.87 -3.85 1.09
C TYR A 244 19.08 -2.93 0.88
N GLU A 245 19.98 -3.22 -0.07
CA GLU A 245 21.21 -2.44 -0.27
C GLU A 245 20.99 -1.01 -0.79
N GLN A 246 19.83 -0.69 -1.38
CA GLN A 246 19.55 0.67 -1.89
C GLN A 246 18.79 1.57 -0.94
N ALA A 247 18.18 1.04 0.12
CA ALA A 247 17.37 1.83 1.05
C ALA A 247 18.23 2.72 1.98
N ASP A 248 19.49 2.33 2.24
CA ASP A 248 20.38 3.02 3.18
C ASP A 248 21.30 4.07 2.55
N ALA A 249 21.40 4.13 1.23
CA ALA A 249 22.38 5.00 0.54
C ALA A 249 21.93 6.47 0.40
N ASP A 250 20.66 6.80 0.57
CA ASP A 250 20.11 8.14 0.35
C ASP A 250 19.77 8.94 1.63
N VAL A 251 20.25 8.53 2.80
CA VAL A 251 20.10 9.28 4.07
C VAL A 251 21.29 10.23 4.29
N ALA A 252 21.66 11.00 3.28
CA ALA A 252 22.51 12.17 3.49
C ALA A 252 21.61 13.37 3.82
N GLU A 253 21.76 13.90 5.03
CA GLU A 253 21.09 15.14 5.44
C GLU A 253 21.38 16.27 4.42
N PRO A 254 20.38 17.02 3.96
CA PRO A 254 20.67 18.24 3.23
C PRO A 254 21.19 19.28 4.23
N ALA A 255 22.42 19.73 3.97
CA ALA A 255 23.01 20.87 4.63
C ALA A 255 22.07 22.08 4.61
N SER A 256 22.02 22.79 5.73
CA SER A 256 21.30 24.04 5.91
C SER A 256 21.58 25.03 4.79
N ALA A 257 20.57 25.38 4.00
CA ALA A 257 20.59 26.57 3.16
C ALA A 257 19.39 27.44 3.54
N ALA A 258 19.73 28.61 4.04
CA ALA A 258 18.80 29.68 4.38
C ALA A 258 18.21 30.32 3.12
N ALA A 259 16.93 30.70 3.28
CA ALA A 259 16.24 31.86 2.74
C ALA A 259 16.01 32.01 1.23
N SER A 260 14.75 32.30 0.99
CA SER A 260 14.08 33.09 -0.06
C SER A 260 13.74 32.35 -1.36
N ASP A 261 12.44 32.02 -1.56
CA ASP A 261 11.63 32.83 -2.46
C ASP A 261 10.13 32.45 -2.40
N LYS A 262 9.32 33.47 -2.64
CA LYS A 262 7.88 33.38 -2.71
C LYS A 262 7.47 32.64 -3.97
N ALA A 263 6.83 31.48 -3.85
CA ALA A 263 6.04 30.91 -4.92
C ALA A 263 4.95 30.01 -4.37
N ASP A 264 3.76 30.32 -4.79
CA ASP A 264 2.51 29.57 -4.88
C ASP A 264 2.31 28.39 -3.90
N LYS A 265 1.66 28.71 -2.77
CA LYS A 265 1.26 27.75 -1.76
C LYS A 265 0.09 26.90 -2.29
N GLY A 266 0.41 25.81 -2.99
CA GLY A 266 -0.50 24.68 -3.09
C GLY A 266 -0.66 24.08 -1.69
N SER A 267 -1.78 24.37 -1.03
CA SER A 267 -2.08 23.89 0.31
C SER A 267 -2.23 22.38 0.26
N VAL A 268 -1.29 21.65 0.85
CA VAL A 268 -1.50 20.22 1.19
C VAL A 268 -2.43 20.23 2.40
N CYS A 269 -3.70 20.00 2.18
CA CYS A 269 -4.66 19.83 3.27
C CYS A 269 -4.69 18.35 3.63
N LEU A 270 -4.03 18.00 4.71
CA LEU A 270 -4.26 16.75 5.42
C LEU A 270 -5.54 16.95 6.22
N LEU A 271 -6.69 16.69 5.59
CA LEU A 271 -7.96 16.69 6.30
C LEU A 271 -8.07 15.43 7.15
N TYR A 272 -7.46 15.47 8.32
CA TYR A 272 -7.86 14.61 9.43
C TYR A 272 -9.08 15.26 10.08
N THR A 273 -10.26 14.78 9.79
CA THR A 273 -11.42 15.13 10.61
C THR A 273 -11.34 14.29 11.89
N SER A 274 -10.72 14.84 12.92
CA SER A 274 -10.92 14.35 14.28
C SER A 274 -12.30 14.82 14.76
N ASP A 275 -13.31 14.02 14.59
CA ASP A 275 -14.53 14.14 15.38
C ASP A 275 -14.47 13.11 16.50
N ALA A 276 -13.88 13.54 17.62
CA ALA A 276 -14.11 12.94 18.90
C ALA A 276 -15.24 13.72 19.58
N ALA A 277 -16.41 13.13 19.65
CA ALA A 277 -17.43 13.39 20.69
C ALA A 277 -18.34 12.18 20.76
#